data_2c2c12986a1abe96f80b66af4cae8d01
#
_entry.id   2c2c12986a1abe96f80b66af4cae8d01
#
_cell.length_a   1.000
_cell.length_b   1.000
_cell.length_c   1.000
_cell.angle_alpha   90.00
_cell.angle_beta   90.00
_cell.angle_gamma   90.00
#
_symmetry.space_group_name_H-M   'P 1'
#
loop_
_entity.id
_entity.type
_entity.pdbx_description
1 polymer ?
#
loop_
_entity_poly.entity_id
_entity_poly.type
_entity_poly.pdbx_seq_one_letter_code
_entity_poly.pdbx_strand_id
1 'polypeptide(L)'
;MIRVLLVDDQPLIRSGFRALLDVEDDIEVVAEAADGGEGVALARKHLPDIALIDIQMPGVDGIEATRRIAADPALSGVHVVILTNYGLDEYVFNALRAGAAGFLVKDIEPEDFLHAVRVAARGDALLAPSITRKLIDRYVTVPLGGAGGTGLPELTNREREAVVLVARGLSNDEIAGHMVISPSTAKTHVNRAMTKLHARDRAQLVVLAYESGLVAPG
;
A
#
# COMPACT_ATOMS: atom_id res chain seq x y z
N MET A 1 0.40 2.64 19.98
CA MET A 1 0.72 3.98 19.42
C MET A 1 1.28 3.74 18.04
N ILE A 2 0.70 4.35 17.03
CA ILE A 2 1.13 4.22 15.62
C ILE A 2 2.26 5.21 15.39
N ARG A 3 3.42 4.73 14.95
CA ARG A 3 4.61 5.54 14.72
C ARG A 3 4.71 5.95 13.25
N VAL A 4 4.67 7.25 12.98
CA VAL A 4 4.59 7.82 11.64
C VAL A 4 5.86 8.59 11.28
N LEU A 5 6.41 8.34 10.09
CA LEU A 5 7.42 9.16 9.43
C LEU A 5 6.74 10.00 8.34
N LEU A 6 6.95 11.32 8.37
CA LEU A 6 6.48 12.24 7.31
C LEU A 6 7.64 12.61 6.38
N VAL A 7 7.45 12.46 5.08
CA VAL A 7 8.44 12.77 4.05
C VAL A 7 7.78 13.62 2.95
N ASP A 8 8.06 14.91 2.93
CA ASP A 8 7.48 15.88 2.00
C ASP A 8 8.42 17.08 1.88
N ASP A 9 8.73 17.55 0.70
CA ASP A 9 9.63 18.68 0.49
C ASP A 9 8.99 20.05 0.80
N GLN A 10 7.65 20.08 0.90
CA GLN A 10 6.88 21.31 1.20
C GLN A 10 6.67 21.48 2.71
N PRO A 11 7.36 22.42 3.39
CA PRO A 11 7.28 22.57 4.84
C PRO A 11 5.86 22.83 5.36
N LEU A 12 5.06 23.60 4.60
CA LEU A 12 3.69 23.93 4.99
C LEU A 12 2.77 22.69 5.00
N ILE A 13 2.89 21.86 3.97
CA ILE A 13 2.12 20.61 3.84
C ILE A 13 2.53 19.63 4.95
N ARG A 14 3.84 19.45 5.16
CA ARG A 14 4.37 18.59 6.20
C ARG A 14 3.91 19.03 7.59
N SER A 15 3.97 20.35 7.89
CA SER A 15 3.47 20.91 9.15
C SER A 15 1.96 20.73 9.31
N GLY A 16 1.19 20.80 8.23
CA GLY A 16 -0.25 20.57 8.24
C GLY A 16 -0.60 19.12 8.61
N PHE A 17 0.02 18.14 7.95
CA PHE A 17 -0.18 16.73 8.29
C PHE A 17 0.31 16.40 9.71
N ARG A 18 1.45 16.97 10.13
CA ARG A 18 1.93 16.83 11.49
C ARG A 18 0.89 17.31 12.50
N ALA A 19 0.33 18.50 12.30
CA ALA A 19 -0.66 19.05 13.21
C ALA A 19 -1.93 18.18 13.32
N LEU A 20 -2.36 17.55 12.21
CA LEU A 20 -3.48 16.59 12.22
C LEU A 20 -3.16 15.32 13.00
N LEU A 21 -1.93 14.82 12.90
CA LEU A 21 -1.52 13.58 13.59
C LEU A 21 -1.25 13.82 15.07
N ASP A 22 -0.68 14.98 15.44
CA ASP A 22 -0.31 15.32 16.84
C ASP A 22 -1.55 15.53 17.76
N VAL A 23 -2.76 15.68 17.20
CA VAL A 23 -4.00 15.78 17.98
C VAL A 23 -4.49 14.40 18.46
N GLU A 24 -4.03 13.31 17.83
CA GLU A 24 -4.52 11.96 18.09
C GLU A 24 -3.66 11.26 19.14
N ASP A 25 -4.29 10.77 20.21
CA ASP A 25 -3.60 10.10 21.32
C ASP A 25 -2.94 8.76 20.94
N ASP A 26 -3.37 8.15 19.84
CA ASP A 26 -2.91 6.84 19.36
C ASP A 26 -1.83 6.92 18.27
N ILE A 27 -1.42 8.13 17.83
CA ILE A 27 -0.47 8.38 16.75
C ILE A 27 0.70 9.23 17.24
N GLU A 28 1.91 8.92 16.78
CA GLU A 28 3.13 9.67 17.10
C GLU A 28 3.94 9.92 15.81
N VAL A 29 4.24 11.18 15.48
CA VAL A 29 5.19 11.53 14.43
C VAL A 29 6.61 11.41 14.97
N VAL A 30 7.29 10.31 14.61
CA VAL A 30 8.63 9.99 15.14
C VAL A 30 9.76 10.69 14.41
N ALA A 31 9.53 11.14 13.16
CA ALA A 31 10.50 11.89 12.38
C ALA A 31 9.84 12.59 11.18
N GLU A 32 10.54 13.60 10.66
CA GLU A 32 10.19 14.32 9.45
C GLU A 32 11.41 14.41 8.52
N ALA A 33 11.19 14.35 7.20
CA ALA A 33 12.21 14.49 6.17
C ALA A 33 11.72 15.42 5.06
N ALA A 34 12.67 16.10 4.41
CA ALA A 34 12.40 17.02 3.30
C ALA A 34 12.72 16.38 1.92
N ASP A 35 13.30 15.21 1.88
CA ASP A 35 13.56 14.42 0.68
C ASP A 35 13.54 12.91 0.94
N GLY A 36 13.46 12.12 -0.15
CA GLY A 36 13.35 10.67 -0.04
C GLY A 36 14.60 9.98 0.50
N GLY A 37 15.78 10.55 0.30
CA GLY A 37 17.04 9.99 0.82
C GLY A 37 17.12 10.11 2.34
N GLU A 38 16.79 11.28 2.88
CA GLU A 38 16.63 11.51 4.31
C GLU A 38 15.52 10.63 4.89
N GLY A 39 14.39 10.52 4.18
CA GLY A 39 13.28 9.66 4.55
C GLY A 39 13.69 8.20 4.76
N VAL A 40 14.46 7.62 3.84
CA VAL A 40 14.99 6.25 3.97
C VAL A 40 15.93 6.13 5.17
N ALA A 41 16.81 7.10 5.39
CA ALA A 41 17.74 7.09 6.52
C ALA A 41 16.98 7.16 7.88
N LEU A 42 15.97 8.01 7.98
CA LEU A 42 15.13 8.15 9.18
C LEU A 42 14.23 6.91 9.40
N ALA A 43 13.73 6.28 8.32
CA ALA A 43 13.01 5.02 8.43
C ALA A 43 13.87 3.93 9.09
N ARG A 44 15.13 3.80 8.68
CA ARG A 44 16.08 2.86 9.31
C ARG A 44 16.36 3.16 10.77
N LYS A 45 16.47 4.44 11.11
CA LYS A 45 16.79 4.88 12.46
C LYS A 45 15.62 4.71 13.43
N HIS A 46 14.42 5.02 12.96
CA HIS A 46 13.23 5.11 13.83
C HIS A 46 12.31 3.90 13.73
N LEU A 47 12.40 3.09 12.68
CA LEU A 47 11.54 1.94 12.42
C LEU A 47 10.06 2.29 12.62
N PRO A 48 9.50 3.25 11.84
CA PRO A 48 8.11 3.64 11.96
C PRO A 48 7.18 2.50 11.51
N ASP A 49 5.92 2.51 11.95
CA ASP A 49 4.89 1.62 11.43
C ASP A 49 4.45 2.05 10.03
N ILE A 50 4.40 3.38 9.82
CA ILE A 50 4.01 4.00 8.55
C ILE A 50 5.02 5.06 8.13
N ALA A 51 5.34 5.10 6.83
CA ALA A 51 5.99 6.21 6.18
C ALA A 51 5.02 6.87 5.17
N LEU A 52 4.62 8.11 5.45
CA LEU A 52 3.83 8.95 4.55
C LEU A 52 4.81 9.71 3.66
N ILE A 53 4.82 9.43 2.36
CA ILE A 53 5.86 9.91 1.44
C ILE A 53 5.23 10.63 0.25
N ASP A 54 5.62 11.89 0.02
CA ASP A 54 5.29 12.59 -1.23
C ASP A 54 6.02 11.95 -2.42
N ILE A 55 5.39 11.99 -3.60
CA ILE A 55 6.01 11.48 -4.83
C ILE A 55 7.08 12.43 -5.34
N GLN A 56 6.73 13.72 -5.45
CA GLN A 56 7.55 14.71 -6.13
C GLN A 56 8.45 15.45 -5.15
N MET A 57 9.64 14.95 -4.96
CA MET A 57 10.67 15.58 -4.12
C MET A 57 11.99 15.72 -4.87
N PRO A 58 12.81 16.72 -4.54
CA PRO A 58 14.13 16.87 -5.14
C PRO A 58 15.07 15.72 -4.72
N GLY A 59 16.02 15.38 -5.58
CA GLY A 59 17.01 14.33 -5.30
C GLY A 59 16.43 12.93 -5.43
N VAL A 60 16.08 12.30 -4.32
CA VAL A 60 15.43 10.99 -4.29
C VAL A 60 13.92 11.20 -4.21
N ASP A 61 13.21 10.83 -5.29
CA ASP A 61 11.75 10.91 -5.32
C ASP A 61 11.09 9.85 -4.42
N GLY A 62 9.75 10.00 -4.20
CA GLY A 62 9.01 9.12 -3.31
C GLY A 62 8.90 7.69 -3.82
N ILE A 63 8.91 7.46 -5.12
CA ILE A 63 8.86 6.11 -5.71
C ILE A 63 10.17 5.37 -5.46
N GLU A 64 11.29 6.05 -5.66
CA GLU A 64 12.61 5.48 -5.39
C GLU A 64 12.83 5.28 -3.88
N ALA A 65 12.39 6.22 -3.03
CA ALA A 65 12.41 6.05 -1.57
C ALA A 65 11.58 4.83 -1.14
N THR A 66 10.38 4.66 -1.69
CA THR A 66 9.52 3.50 -1.47
C THR A 66 10.23 2.20 -1.85
N ARG A 67 10.87 2.16 -3.03
CA ARG A 67 11.61 0.98 -3.49
C ARG A 67 12.75 0.61 -2.54
N ARG A 68 13.51 1.60 -2.05
CA ARG A 68 14.59 1.38 -1.09
C ARG A 68 14.10 0.87 0.26
N ILE A 69 12.99 1.41 0.76
CA ILE A 69 12.35 0.94 2.00
C ILE A 69 11.84 -0.49 1.79
N ALA A 70 11.18 -0.74 0.67
CA ALA A 70 10.62 -2.05 0.34
C ALA A 70 11.69 -3.14 0.16
N ALA A 71 12.85 -2.80 -0.39
CA ALA A 71 13.95 -3.73 -0.60
C ALA A 71 14.78 -4.02 0.66
N ASP A 72 14.62 -3.23 1.73
CA ASP A 72 15.41 -3.39 2.96
C ASP A 72 14.72 -4.36 3.93
N PRO A 73 15.32 -5.54 4.22
CA PRO A 73 14.73 -6.49 5.16
C PRO A 73 14.54 -5.94 6.57
N ALA A 74 15.37 -4.97 7.00
CA ALA A 74 15.23 -4.32 8.31
C ALA A 74 13.98 -3.45 8.41
N LEU A 75 13.42 -3.03 7.26
CA LEU A 75 12.23 -2.19 7.13
C LEU A 75 10.97 -2.98 6.72
N SER A 76 10.99 -4.30 6.84
CA SER A 76 9.88 -5.16 6.42
C SER A 76 8.55 -4.87 7.13
N GLY A 77 8.60 -4.25 8.32
CA GLY A 77 7.42 -3.81 9.08
C GLY A 77 6.93 -2.40 8.74
N VAL A 78 7.64 -1.65 7.88
CA VAL A 78 7.27 -0.27 7.53
C VAL A 78 6.31 -0.28 6.35
N HIS A 79 5.10 0.23 6.54
CA HIS A 79 4.10 0.40 5.49
C HIS A 79 4.24 1.77 4.84
N VAL A 80 4.59 1.81 3.55
CA VAL A 80 4.71 3.07 2.81
C VAL A 80 3.36 3.46 2.23
N VAL A 81 2.87 4.66 2.58
CA VAL A 81 1.69 5.27 1.97
C VAL A 81 2.12 6.51 1.21
N ILE A 82 1.83 6.53 -0.07
CA ILE A 82 2.15 7.65 -0.94
C ILE A 82 1.13 8.77 -0.75
N LEU A 83 1.63 10.00 -0.60
CA LEU A 83 0.85 11.24 -0.64
C LEU A 83 1.12 11.96 -1.96
N THR A 84 0.08 12.51 -2.62
CA THR A 84 0.25 13.23 -3.87
C THR A 84 -0.83 14.28 -4.08
N ASN A 85 -0.50 15.35 -4.81
CA ASN A 85 -1.49 16.35 -5.22
C ASN A 85 -2.36 15.87 -6.39
N TYR A 86 -1.90 14.88 -7.16
CA TYR A 86 -2.58 14.43 -8.38
C TYR A 86 -2.57 12.90 -8.48
N GLY A 87 -3.76 12.32 -8.63
CA GLY A 87 -3.93 10.90 -8.92
C GLY A 87 -3.61 10.55 -10.38
N LEU A 88 -2.41 10.90 -10.88
CA LEU A 88 -1.98 10.46 -12.22
C LEU A 88 -1.75 8.95 -12.20
N ASP A 89 -2.44 8.25 -13.07
CA ASP A 89 -2.51 6.77 -13.13
C ASP A 89 -1.13 6.12 -13.19
N GLU A 90 -0.16 6.79 -13.82
CA GLU A 90 1.21 6.31 -13.94
C GLU A 90 1.97 6.27 -12.61
N TYR A 91 1.80 7.29 -11.76
CA TYR A 91 2.44 7.35 -10.45
C TYR A 91 1.88 6.31 -9.48
N VAL A 92 0.56 6.10 -9.48
CA VAL A 92 -0.09 5.09 -8.65
C VAL A 92 0.49 3.71 -8.93
N PHE A 93 0.58 3.34 -10.21
CA PHE A 93 1.09 2.05 -10.63
C PHE A 93 2.56 1.85 -10.25
N ASN A 94 3.40 2.86 -10.52
CA ASN A 94 4.83 2.79 -10.23
C ASN A 94 5.09 2.72 -8.71
N ALA A 95 4.30 3.45 -7.91
CA ALA A 95 4.38 3.41 -6.45
C ALA A 95 4.04 2.03 -5.88
N LEU A 96 2.94 1.42 -6.35
CA LEU A 96 2.55 0.08 -5.93
C LEU A 96 3.58 -0.98 -6.34
N ARG A 97 4.11 -0.90 -7.57
CA ARG A 97 5.23 -1.77 -7.99
C ARG A 97 6.49 -1.57 -7.18
N ALA A 98 6.75 -0.35 -6.71
CA ALA A 98 7.86 -0.05 -5.82
C ALA A 98 7.68 -0.62 -4.41
N GLY A 99 6.46 -1.03 -4.03
CA GLY A 99 6.14 -1.62 -2.73
C GLY A 99 5.32 -0.71 -1.82
N ALA A 100 4.61 0.29 -2.36
CA ALA A 100 3.69 1.09 -1.56
C ALA A 100 2.50 0.24 -1.09
N ALA A 101 2.15 0.37 0.19
CA ALA A 101 1.00 -0.28 0.82
C ALA A 101 -0.30 0.51 0.59
N GLY A 102 -0.19 1.80 0.24
CA GLY A 102 -1.34 2.65 0.01
C GLY A 102 -1.01 3.91 -0.78
N PHE A 103 -2.09 4.62 -1.14
CA PHE A 103 -2.01 5.85 -1.91
C PHE A 103 -3.13 6.81 -1.49
N LEU A 104 -2.79 8.04 -1.17
CA LEU A 104 -3.70 9.09 -0.74
C LEU A 104 -3.48 10.37 -1.54
N VAL A 105 -4.54 11.10 -1.77
CA VAL A 105 -4.49 12.44 -2.35
C VAL A 105 -4.37 13.47 -1.22
N LYS A 106 -3.53 14.49 -1.37
CA LYS A 106 -3.25 15.47 -0.30
C LYS A 106 -4.45 16.37 0.05
N ASP A 107 -5.49 16.42 -0.81
CA ASP A 107 -6.75 17.13 -0.58
C ASP A 107 -7.82 16.28 0.14
N ILE A 108 -7.41 15.17 0.75
CA ILE A 108 -8.25 14.30 1.56
C ILE A 108 -8.79 15.03 2.81
N GLU A 109 -10.03 14.73 3.19
CA GLU A 109 -10.59 15.26 4.43
C GLU A 109 -9.82 14.73 5.66
N PRO A 110 -9.63 15.56 6.71
CA PRO A 110 -8.82 15.18 7.89
C PRO A 110 -9.24 13.85 8.55
N GLU A 111 -10.54 13.61 8.68
CA GLU A 111 -11.06 12.37 9.28
C GLU A 111 -10.71 11.13 8.46
N ASP A 112 -10.84 11.25 7.13
CA ASP A 112 -10.50 10.17 6.19
C ASP A 112 -8.99 9.92 6.17
N PHE A 113 -8.17 10.97 6.29
CA PHE A 113 -6.72 10.85 6.41
C PHE A 113 -6.31 10.07 7.66
N LEU A 114 -6.85 10.43 8.82
CA LEU A 114 -6.58 9.75 10.10
C LEU A 114 -7.06 8.29 10.06
N HIS A 115 -8.23 8.05 9.49
CA HIS A 115 -8.72 6.69 9.26
C HIS A 115 -7.76 5.89 8.37
N ALA A 116 -7.31 6.49 7.28
CA ALA A 116 -6.37 5.90 6.36
C ALA A 116 -5.05 5.48 7.03
N VAL A 117 -4.47 6.35 7.86
CA VAL A 117 -3.27 6.06 8.64
C VAL A 117 -3.49 4.83 9.54
N ARG A 118 -4.61 4.75 10.23
CA ARG A 118 -4.94 3.61 11.10
C ARG A 118 -5.12 2.30 10.34
N VAL A 119 -5.72 2.36 9.15
CA VAL A 119 -5.91 1.19 8.28
C VAL A 119 -4.57 0.69 7.77
N ALA A 120 -3.72 1.60 7.26
CA ALA A 120 -2.40 1.24 6.74
C ALA A 120 -1.49 0.65 7.83
N ALA A 121 -1.55 1.16 9.07
CA ALA A 121 -0.78 0.62 10.21
C ALA A 121 -1.11 -0.84 10.56
N ARG A 122 -2.29 -1.32 10.16
CA ARG A 122 -2.71 -2.72 10.37
C ARG A 122 -2.25 -3.65 9.25
N GLY A 123 -1.56 -3.11 8.24
CA GLY A 123 -1.19 -3.85 7.02
C GLY A 123 -2.37 -4.09 6.08
N ASP A 124 -3.51 -3.44 6.32
CA ASP A 124 -4.63 -3.44 5.39
C ASP A 124 -4.31 -2.44 4.25
N ALA A 125 -4.48 -2.86 2.99
CA ALA A 125 -4.18 -1.98 1.85
C ALA A 125 -5.18 -0.83 1.78
N LEU A 126 -4.65 0.36 1.65
CA LEU A 126 -5.44 1.56 1.46
C LEU A 126 -5.46 1.95 -0.03
N LEU A 127 -6.31 1.29 -0.77
CA LEU A 127 -6.61 1.67 -2.14
C LEU A 127 -8.05 2.19 -2.18
N ALA A 128 -8.22 3.48 -2.44
CA ALA A 128 -9.54 4.02 -2.73
C ALA A 128 -10.17 3.24 -3.90
N PRO A 129 -11.49 2.99 -3.91
CA PRO A 129 -12.16 2.25 -5.00
C PRO A 129 -11.88 2.84 -6.39
N SER A 130 -11.69 4.16 -6.49
CA SER A 130 -11.30 4.85 -7.72
C SER A 130 -9.88 4.44 -8.19
N ILE A 131 -8.95 4.25 -7.28
CA ILE A 131 -7.58 3.82 -7.58
C ILE A 131 -7.54 2.34 -7.96
N THR A 132 -8.33 1.52 -7.26
CA THR A 132 -8.47 0.09 -7.62
C THR A 132 -9.04 -0.06 -9.03
N ARG A 133 -10.06 0.71 -9.42
CA ARG A 133 -10.57 0.71 -10.80
C ARG A 133 -9.52 1.12 -11.83
N LYS A 134 -8.77 2.18 -11.57
CA LYS A 134 -7.67 2.63 -12.45
C LYS A 134 -6.57 1.58 -12.63
N LEU A 135 -6.24 0.84 -11.56
CA LEU A 135 -5.32 -0.29 -11.67
C LEU A 135 -5.89 -1.38 -12.59
N ILE A 136 -7.16 -1.74 -12.40
CA ILE A 136 -7.85 -2.71 -13.23
C ILE A 136 -7.83 -2.26 -14.70
N ASP A 137 -8.24 -1.03 -15.00
CA ASP A 137 -8.31 -0.49 -16.37
C ASP A 137 -6.94 -0.52 -17.06
N ARG A 138 -5.86 -0.25 -16.35
CA ARG A 138 -4.50 -0.29 -16.92
C ARG A 138 -4.01 -1.71 -17.18
N TYR A 139 -4.32 -2.67 -16.34
CA TYR A 139 -4.01 -4.08 -16.59
C TYR A 139 -4.83 -4.65 -17.75
N VAL A 140 -6.05 -4.13 -17.97
CA VAL A 140 -6.89 -4.47 -19.15
C VAL A 140 -6.26 -4.02 -20.46
N THR A 141 -5.55 -2.88 -20.46
CA THR A 141 -5.02 -2.27 -21.69
C THR A 141 -3.60 -2.71 -22.07
N VAL A 142 -2.85 -3.35 -21.16
CA VAL A 142 -1.52 -3.90 -21.46
C VAL A 142 -1.69 -5.33 -21.98
N PRO A 143 -1.39 -5.63 -23.26
CA PRO A 143 -1.33 -7.02 -23.70
C PRO A 143 -0.27 -7.74 -22.87
N LEU A 144 -0.67 -8.73 -22.11
CA LEU A 144 0.24 -9.65 -21.44
C LEU A 144 1.04 -10.38 -22.53
N GLY A 145 2.18 -9.80 -22.90
CA GLY A 145 3.19 -10.49 -23.70
C GLY A 145 3.61 -11.74 -22.91
N GLY A 146 3.20 -12.87 -23.45
CA GLY A 146 3.28 -14.21 -22.89
C GLY A 146 4.46 -14.47 -21.97
N ALA A 147 4.13 -14.79 -20.76
CA ALA A 147 4.85 -15.78 -19.98
C ALA A 147 3.80 -16.54 -19.17
N GLY A 148 3.25 -17.57 -19.78
CA GLY A 148 2.59 -18.66 -19.05
C GLY A 148 3.62 -19.29 -18.10
N GLY A 149 3.80 -18.72 -16.95
CA GLY A 149 4.67 -19.19 -15.88
C GLY A 149 3.81 -19.68 -14.72
N THR A 150 3.57 -20.96 -14.68
CA THR A 150 3.15 -21.78 -13.56
C THR A 150 4.12 -21.64 -12.38
N GLY A 151 4.18 -20.48 -11.74
CA GLY A 151 5.18 -20.19 -10.71
C GLY A 151 4.60 -19.62 -9.41
N LEU A 152 3.27 -19.60 -9.24
CA LEU A 152 2.71 -19.27 -7.93
C LEU A 152 2.95 -20.44 -6.97
N PRO A 153 3.47 -20.18 -5.75
CA PRO A 153 3.47 -21.16 -4.68
C PRO A 153 2.09 -21.79 -4.54
N GLU A 154 2.01 -23.04 -4.10
CA GLU A 154 0.74 -23.77 -4.01
C GLU A 154 -0.24 -23.11 -3.03
N LEU A 155 -1.07 -22.21 -3.57
CA LEU A 155 -2.22 -21.69 -2.84
C LEU A 155 -3.28 -22.79 -2.76
N THR A 156 -3.88 -22.96 -1.59
CA THR A 156 -5.10 -23.75 -1.46
C THR A 156 -6.23 -23.11 -2.25
N ASN A 157 -7.28 -23.86 -2.60
CA ASN A 157 -8.44 -23.34 -3.32
C ASN A 157 -9.06 -22.11 -2.61
N ARG A 158 -9.13 -22.15 -1.27
CA ARG A 158 -9.69 -21.03 -0.47
C ARG A 158 -8.77 -19.81 -0.44
N GLU A 159 -7.46 -20.00 -0.40
CA GLU A 159 -6.50 -18.90 -0.50
C GLU A 159 -6.54 -18.28 -1.91
N ARG A 160 -6.61 -19.10 -2.96
CA ARG A 160 -6.75 -18.65 -4.35
C ARG A 160 -8.03 -17.85 -4.55
N GLU A 161 -9.17 -18.35 -4.05
CA GLU A 161 -10.46 -17.66 -4.08
C GLU A 161 -10.38 -16.32 -3.35
N ALA A 162 -9.77 -16.25 -2.16
CA ALA A 162 -9.57 -15.02 -1.42
C ALA A 162 -8.70 -14.02 -2.20
N VAL A 163 -7.61 -14.46 -2.84
CA VAL A 163 -6.74 -13.59 -3.67
C VAL A 163 -7.50 -13.00 -4.85
N VAL A 164 -8.32 -13.78 -5.53
CA VAL A 164 -9.17 -13.29 -6.63
C VAL A 164 -10.14 -12.21 -6.17
N LEU A 165 -10.76 -12.40 -5.00
CA LEU A 165 -11.69 -11.41 -4.45
C LEU A 165 -10.96 -10.15 -3.95
N VAL A 166 -9.76 -10.31 -3.36
CA VAL A 166 -8.88 -9.18 -3.04
C VAL A 166 -8.52 -8.37 -4.29
N ALA A 167 -8.13 -9.05 -5.37
CA ALA A 167 -7.78 -8.39 -6.63
C ALA A 167 -8.96 -7.67 -7.29
N ARG A 168 -10.19 -8.04 -6.96
CA ARG A 168 -11.41 -7.34 -7.36
C ARG A 168 -11.78 -6.17 -6.42
N GLY A 169 -10.96 -5.88 -5.42
CA GLY A 169 -11.13 -4.74 -4.51
C GLY A 169 -12.05 -4.98 -3.33
N LEU A 170 -12.49 -6.22 -3.05
CA LEU A 170 -13.40 -6.52 -1.96
C LEU A 170 -12.70 -6.41 -0.60
N SER A 171 -13.36 -5.85 0.40
CA SER A 171 -12.94 -5.87 1.82
C SER A 171 -13.03 -7.28 2.42
N ASN A 172 -12.46 -7.48 3.61
CA ASN A 172 -12.56 -8.79 4.29
C ASN A 172 -14.00 -9.17 4.64
N ASP A 173 -14.87 -8.20 4.91
CA ASP A 173 -16.31 -8.42 5.19
C ASP A 173 -17.05 -8.87 3.93
N GLU A 174 -16.78 -8.23 2.80
CA GLU A 174 -17.35 -8.62 1.50
C GLU A 174 -16.84 -10.00 1.04
N ILE A 175 -15.54 -10.27 1.22
CA ILE A 175 -14.95 -11.59 0.96
C ILE A 175 -15.63 -12.66 1.82
N ALA A 176 -15.85 -12.37 3.11
CA ALA A 176 -16.54 -13.27 4.01
C ALA A 176 -17.95 -13.60 3.53
N GLY A 177 -18.69 -12.59 3.06
CA GLY A 177 -20.00 -12.76 2.44
C GLY A 177 -19.96 -13.65 1.20
N HIS A 178 -19.02 -13.41 0.29
CA HIS A 178 -18.84 -14.20 -0.94
C HIS A 178 -18.46 -15.67 -0.67
N MET A 179 -17.54 -15.88 0.28
CA MET A 179 -17.04 -17.21 0.61
C MET A 179 -17.91 -17.98 1.62
N VAL A 180 -18.93 -17.33 2.17
CA VAL A 180 -19.82 -17.85 3.23
C VAL A 180 -19.03 -18.31 4.46
N ILE A 181 -18.17 -17.42 4.97
CA ILE A 181 -17.30 -17.62 6.14
C ILE A 181 -17.35 -16.38 7.06
N SER A 182 -16.68 -16.44 8.22
CA SER A 182 -16.56 -15.25 9.07
C SER A 182 -15.50 -14.27 8.54
N PRO A 183 -15.60 -12.95 8.82
CA PRO A 183 -14.58 -11.97 8.45
C PRO A 183 -13.19 -12.33 8.97
N SER A 184 -13.08 -12.87 10.17
CA SER A 184 -11.82 -13.33 10.75
C SER A 184 -11.21 -14.51 9.97
N THR A 185 -12.05 -15.40 9.44
CA THR A 185 -11.62 -16.51 8.58
C THR A 185 -11.17 -15.98 7.21
N ALA A 186 -11.89 -15.03 6.62
CA ALA A 186 -11.49 -14.36 5.38
C ALA A 186 -10.12 -13.69 5.53
N LYS A 187 -9.92 -12.91 6.59
CA LYS A 187 -8.63 -12.30 6.92
C LYS A 187 -7.51 -13.35 7.04
N THR A 188 -7.80 -14.50 7.65
CA THR A 188 -6.83 -15.60 7.78
C THR A 188 -6.41 -16.16 6.42
N HIS A 189 -7.36 -16.36 5.48
CA HIS A 189 -7.03 -16.84 4.13
C HIS A 189 -6.21 -15.81 3.36
N VAL A 190 -6.55 -14.53 3.45
CA VAL A 190 -5.79 -13.43 2.83
C VAL A 190 -4.37 -13.38 3.38
N ASN A 191 -4.19 -13.41 4.70
CA ASN A 191 -2.87 -13.36 5.33
C ASN A 191 -2.00 -14.58 4.97
N ARG A 192 -2.58 -15.78 4.93
CA ARG A 192 -1.85 -17.00 4.50
C ARG A 192 -1.43 -16.91 3.03
N ALA A 193 -2.30 -16.37 2.17
CA ALA A 193 -1.95 -16.13 0.78
C ALA A 193 -0.81 -15.11 0.66
N MET A 194 -0.86 -13.99 1.39
CA MET A 194 0.22 -13.01 1.43
C MET A 194 1.55 -13.64 1.86
N THR A 195 1.54 -14.43 2.92
CA THR A 195 2.76 -15.15 3.39
C THR A 195 3.32 -16.07 2.31
N LYS A 196 2.48 -16.87 1.66
CA LYS A 196 2.91 -17.82 0.62
C LYS A 196 3.41 -17.13 -0.64
N LEU A 197 2.81 -15.99 -1.01
CA LEU A 197 3.19 -15.20 -2.18
C LEU A 197 4.28 -14.18 -1.89
N HIS A 198 4.78 -14.14 -0.63
CA HIS A 198 5.74 -13.13 -0.16
C HIS A 198 5.27 -11.69 -0.39
N ALA A 199 3.94 -11.48 -0.39
CA ALA A 199 3.34 -10.15 -0.44
C ALA A 199 3.45 -9.48 0.93
N ARG A 200 3.99 -8.26 0.98
CA ARG A 200 4.19 -7.51 2.24
C ARG A 200 2.87 -6.96 2.79
N ASP A 201 1.94 -6.69 1.90
CA ASP A 201 0.64 -6.12 2.20
C ASP A 201 -0.39 -6.51 1.12
N ARG A 202 -1.62 -6.06 1.33
CA ARG A 202 -2.74 -6.36 0.45
C ARG A 202 -2.58 -5.76 -0.96
N ALA A 203 -1.94 -4.58 -1.08
CA ALA A 203 -1.73 -3.94 -2.39
C ALA A 203 -0.75 -4.77 -3.23
N GLN A 204 0.32 -5.28 -2.62
CA GLN A 204 1.25 -6.23 -3.25
C GLN A 204 0.53 -7.51 -3.69
N LEU A 205 -0.41 -8.01 -2.90
CA LEU A 205 -1.21 -9.18 -3.26
C LEU A 205 -2.04 -8.94 -4.52
N VAL A 206 -2.63 -7.74 -4.67
CA VAL A 206 -3.34 -7.33 -5.90
C VAL A 206 -2.39 -7.32 -7.09
N VAL A 207 -1.23 -6.66 -6.99
CA VAL A 207 -0.23 -6.62 -8.06
C VAL A 207 0.17 -8.03 -8.50
N LEU A 208 0.53 -8.90 -7.55
CA LEU A 208 0.93 -10.29 -7.81
C LEU A 208 -0.18 -11.11 -8.47
N ALA A 209 -1.45 -10.91 -8.08
CA ALA A 209 -2.59 -11.60 -8.68
C ALA A 209 -2.75 -11.30 -10.17
N TYR A 210 -2.55 -10.05 -10.57
CA TYR A 210 -2.58 -9.65 -11.97
C TYR A 210 -1.32 -10.05 -12.74
N GLU A 211 -0.13 -9.83 -12.18
CA GLU A 211 1.15 -10.18 -12.83
C GLU A 211 1.30 -11.68 -13.07
N SER A 212 0.76 -12.51 -12.17
CA SER A 212 0.77 -13.97 -12.32
C SER A 212 -0.31 -14.51 -13.25
N GLY A 213 -1.22 -13.67 -13.73
CA GLY A 213 -2.36 -14.09 -14.53
C GLY A 213 -3.43 -14.89 -13.77
N LEU A 214 -3.39 -14.85 -12.42
CA LEU A 214 -4.42 -15.47 -11.58
C LEU A 214 -5.78 -14.78 -11.76
N VAL A 215 -5.75 -13.49 -12.01
CA VAL A 215 -6.90 -12.67 -12.37
C VAL A 215 -6.64 -12.05 -13.73
N ALA A 216 -7.54 -12.29 -14.67
CA ALA A 216 -7.53 -11.57 -15.93
C ALA A 216 -8.37 -10.30 -15.76
N PRO A 217 -7.98 -9.22 -16.45
CA PRO A 217 -8.84 -8.05 -16.59
C PRO A 217 -10.14 -8.47 -17.28
N GLY A 218 -11.30 -8.09 -16.73
CA GLY A 218 -12.62 -8.34 -17.30
C GLY A 218 -12.98 -7.34 -18.39
#